data_8c1693e5db4024d2d878cd9736939c42
#
_entry.id   8c1693e5db4024d2d878cd9736939c42
#
_cell.length_a   1.000
_cell.length_b   1.000
_cell.length_c   1.000
_cell.angle_alpha   90.00
_cell.angle_beta   90.00
_cell.angle_gamma   90.00
#
_symmetry.space_group_name_H-M   'P 1'
#
loop_
_entity.id
_entity.type
_entity.pdbx_description
1 polymer ?
#
loop_
_entity_poly.entity_id
_entity_poly.type
_entity_poly.pdbx_seq_one_letter_code
_entity_poly.pdbx_strand_id
1 'polypeptide(L)'
;MSTQTINEDATKIRDVAAADLKLEVIVIPVADVDRAKHFYVGLGWRMDADFAHGDWRLVQVTPPGSPCSVMFGKGFTTTAPGSVQGTFLVVDDIEVARAELMGHGVDVSEVFHFAGNLLRVAGTNGRVPGPDPEGRSYFSFASFSDPDGNSWLLQEVKTRLPGRGFNPDIATMTELLRETEERHGGYERTAPKHHWSEWYAAYIVSRERGRTPDDAAAAAALNVERRRDSARG
;
A
#
# COMPACT_ATOMS: atom_id res chain seq x y z
N MET A 1 -19.02 -20.80 -14.16
CA MET A 1 -19.05 -19.33 -14.00
C MET A 1 -18.69 -19.05 -12.54
N SER A 2 -17.51 -18.51 -12.30
CA SER A 2 -17.10 -18.18 -10.93
C SER A 2 -17.47 -16.73 -10.69
N THR A 3 -18.48 -16.50 -9.87
CA THR A 3 -18.92 -15.15 -9.50
C THR A 3 -17.89 -14.59 -8.54
N GLN A 4 -17.12 -13.61 -8.96
CA GLN A 4 -16.24 -12.86 -8.09
C GLN A 4 -17.11 -11.90 -7.28
N THR A 5 -17.47 -12.31 -6.08
CA THR A 5 -18.19 -11.45 -5.14
C THR A 5 -17.16 -10.54 -4.49
N ILE A 6 -17.02 -9.31 -4.96
CA ILE A 6 -16.38 -8.26 -4.17
C ILE A 6 -17.31 -8.09 -2.97
N ASN A 7 -16.75 -8.30 -1.78
CA ASN A 7 -17.53 -8.21 -0.56
C ASN A 7 -18.03 -6.76 -0.39
N GLU A 8 -19.33 -6.55 -0.61
CA GLU A 8 -19.97 -5.24 -0.40
C GLU A 8 -19.78 -4.74 1.05
N ASP A 9 -19.52 -5.64 1.99
CA ASP A 9 -19.16 -5.30 3.36
C ASP A 9 -17.75 -4.70 3.51
N ALA A 10 -16.88 -4.79 2.49
CA ALA A 10 -15.58 -4.14 2.51
C ALA A 10 -15.70 -2.60 2.51
N THR A 11 -16.83 -2.06 2.09
CA THR A 11 -17.15 -0.62 2.13
C THR A 11 -17.86 -0.22 3.42
N LYS A 12 -18.39 -1.17 4.21
CA LYS A 12 -18.96 -0.90 5.52
C LYS A 12 -17.84 -0.74 6.52
N ILE A 13 -17.46 0.49 6.80
CA ILE A 13 -16.56 0.80 7.92
C ILE A 13 -17.30 0.38 9.18
N ARG A 14 -16.86 -0.71 9.80
CA ARG A 14 -17.28 -1.04 11.15
C ARG A 14 -16.91 0.13 12.05
N ASP A 15 -17.81 0.49 12.94
CA ASP A 15 -17.55 1.48 13.97
C ASP A 15 -16.16 1.25 14.57
N VAL A 16 -15.41 2.32 14.63
CA VAL A 16 -13.99 2.44 14.92
C VAL A 16 -13.55 1.42 15.95
N ALA A 17 -12.66 0.51 15.54
CA ALA A 17 -11.88 -0.25 16.50
C ALA A 17 -11.23 0.75 17.49
N ALA A 18 -11.22 0.45 18.76
CA ALA A 18 -10.66 1.31 19.81
C ALA A 18 -9.14 1.57 19.62
N ALA A 19 -8.50 0.89 18.67
CA ALA A 19 -7.12 1.07 18.26
C ALA A 19 -6.96 0.85 16.75
N ASP A 20 -6.26 1.75 16.07
CA ASP A 20 -5.78 1.56 14.70
C ASP A 20 -4.63 0.57 14.70
N LEU A 21 -4.77 -0.52 13.94
CA LEU A 21 -3.68 -1.48 13.67
C LEU A 21 -3.13 -1.20 12.28
N LYS A 22 -1.84 -0.91 12.21
CA LYS A 22 -1.12 -0.65 10.96
C LYS A 22 0.01 -1.66 10.80
N LEU A 23 0.20 -2.15 9.58
CA LEU A 23 1.36 -2.96 9.27
C LEU A 23 2.57 -2.04 9.17
N GLU A 24 3.50 -2.15 10.11
CA GLU A 24 4.69 -1.30 10.19
C GLU A 24 5.89 -1.95 9.49
N VAL A 25 6.12 -3.24 9.75
CA VAL A 25 7.29 -3.92 9.25
C VAL A 25 7.03 -5.41 9.04
N ILE A 26 7.65 -5.98 8.02
CA ILE A 26 7.77 -7.42 7.81
C ILE A 26 9.22 -7.85 7.99
N VAL A 27 9.44 -9.02 8.59
CA VAL A 27 10.77 -9.61 8.75
C VAL A 27 11.01 -10.64 7.67
N ILE A 28 12.15 -10.54 6.97
CA ILE A 28 12.59 -11.52 5.99
C ILE A 28 13.88 -12.20 6.46
N PRO A 29 14.00 -13.54 6.33
CA PRO A 29 15.21 -14.25 6.69
C PRO A 29 16.26 -14.15 5.60
N VAL A 30 17.48 -13.75 5.98
CA VAL A 30 18.63 -13.64 5.08
C VAL A 30 19.84 -14.39 5.67
N ALA A 31 20.67 -14.95 4.82
CA ALA A 31 21.90 -15.61 5.23
C ALA A 31 23.05 -14.61 5.43
N ASP A 32 23.08 -13.56 4.62
CA ASP A 32 24.11 -12.52 4.64
C ASP A 32 23.45 -11.13 4.67
N VAL A 33 23.59 -10.46 5.81
CA VAL A 33 22.97 -9.15 6.05
C VAL A 33 23.55 -8.05 5.16
N ASP A 34 24.87 -8.08 4.88
CA ASP A 34 25.49 -7.06 4.04
C ASP A 34 25.09 -7.23 2.57
N ARG A 35 25.00 -8.46 2.09
CA ARG A 35 24.53 -8.78 0.74
C ARG A 35 23.07 -8.36 0.56
N ALA A 36 22.20 -8.67 1.52
CA ALA A 36 20.82 -8.26 1.49
C ALA A 36 20.68 -6.72 1.53
N LYS A 37 21.41 -6.04 2.42
CA LYS A 37 21.46 -4.58 2.49
C LYS A 37 21.88 -3.97 1.16
N HIS A 38 22.97 -4.47 0.56
CA HIS A 38 23.46 -3.97 -0.73
C HIS A 38 22.39 -4.13 -1.83
N PHE A 39 21.71 -5.26 -1.85
CA PHE A 39 20.65 -5.55 -2.81
C PHE A 39 19.49 -4.54 -2.66
N TYR A 40 18.85 -4.44 -1.50
CA TYR A 40 17.68 -3.60 -1.32
C TYR A 40 17.98 -2.11 -1.45
N VAL A 41 19.11 -1.63 -0.92
CA VAL A 41 19.54 -0.23 -1.11
C VAL A 41 19.87 0.02 -2.58
N GLY A 42 20.45 -0.96 -3.29
CA GLY A 42 20.71 -0.90 -4.73
C GLY A 42 19.43 -0.78 -5.57
N LEU A 43 18.27 -1.23 -5.07
CA LEU A 43 16.97 -1.02 -5.69
C LEU A 43 16.38 0.39 -5.43
N GLY A 44 17.12 1.28 -4.75
CA GLY A 44 16.61 2.59 -4.36
C GLY A 44 15.73 2.58 -3.10
N TRP A 45 15.68 1.48 -2.35
CA TRP A 45 14.95 1.45 -1.09
C TRP A 45 15.66 2.28 -0.04
N ARG A 46 14.90 3.10 0.68
CA ARG A 46 15.43 3.95 1.75
C ARG A 46 15.91 3.09 2.90
N MET A 47 17.16 3.30 3.34
CA MET A 47 17.66 2.69 4.57
C MET A 47 17.21 3.50 5.78
N ASP A 48 16.41 2.91 6.65
CA ASP A 48 15.86 3.56 7.84
C ASP A 48 16.74 3.31 9.07
N ALA A 49 17.31 2.11 9.18
CA ALA A 49 18.15 1.73 10.33
C ALA A 49 19.19 0.66 9.94
N ASP A 50 20.33 0.72 10.59
CA ASP A 50 21.36 -0.33 10.61
C ASP A 50 22.03 -0.31 11.99
N PHE A 51 21.57 -1.20 12.87
CA PHE A 51 22.06 -1.32 14.24
C PHE A 51 22.76 -2.65 14.44
N ALA A 52 23.91 -2.62 15.12
CA ALA A 52 24.65 -3.81 15.50
C ALA A 52 25.05 -3.75 16.99
N HIS A 53 24.89 -4.86 17.69
CA HIS A 53 25.34 -5.01 19.06
C HIS A 53 25.75 -6.47 19.33
N GLY A 54 27.04 -6.70 19.56
CA GLY A 54 27.57 -8.05 19.69
C GLY A 54 27.29 -8.88 18.42
N ASP A 55 26.68 -10.03 18.60
CA ASP A 55 26.28 -10.92 17.49
C ASP A 55 24.93 -10.57 16.83
N TRP A 56 24.25 -9.58 17.33
CA TRP A 56 22.96 -9.13 16.83
C TRP A 56 23.11 -7.98 15.85
N ARG A 57 22.36 -7.99 14.76
CA ARG A 57 22.30 -6.88 13.79
C ARG A 57 20.91 -6.78 13.20
N LEU A 58 20.43 -5.56 13.07
CA LEU A 58 19.17 -5.19 12.44
C LEU A 58 19.43 -4.20 11.31
N VAL A 59 18.89 -4.49 10.14
CA VAL A 59 18.77 -3.55 9.04
C VAL A 59 17.29 -3.40 8.70
N GLN A 60 16.85 -2.15 8.55
CA GLN A 60 15.49 -1.84 8.11
C GLN A 60 15.57 -0.97 6.86
N VAL A 61 14.80 -1.36 5.85
CA VAL A 61 14.70 -0.66 4.56
C VAL A 61 13.24 -0.47 4.20
N THR A 62 12.92 0.64 3.50
CA THR A 62 11.55 0.93 3.07
C THR A 62 11.48 1.09 1.56
N PRO A 63 10.62 0.32 0.86
CA PRO A 63 10.37 0.51 -0.57
C PRO A 63 9.85 1.93 -0.85
N PRO A 64 10.20 2.54 -1.99
CA PRO A 64 9.68 3.85 -2.38
C PRO A 64 8.14 3.87 -2.34
N GLY A 65 7.57 4.88 -1.70
CA GLY A 65 6.11 5.04 -1.58
C GLY A 65 5.40 4.08 -0.62
N SER A 66 6.11 3.16 0.06
CA SER A 66 5.51 2.23 1.02
C SER A 66 5.48 2.82 2.43
N PRO A 67 4.37 2.68 3.18
CA PRO A 67 4.33 2.96 4.61
C PRO A 67 4.85 1.79 5.45
N CYS A 68 4.99 0.59 4.87
CA CYS A 68 5.47 -0.62 5.53
C CYS A 68 6.92 -0.87 5.14
N SER A 69 7.76 -1.14 6.13
CA SER A 69 9.19 -1.42 5.97
C SER A 69 9.46 -2.92 5.89
N VAL A 70 10.67 -3.25 5.48
CA VAL A 70 11.23 -4.60 5.51
C VAL A 70 12.43 -4.62 6.43
N MET A 71 12.48 -5.59 7.32
CA MET A 71 13.54 -5.76 8.30
C MET A 71 14.22 -7.11 8.09
N PHE A 72 15.52 -7.13 8.18
CA PHE A 72 16.34 -8.35 8.20
C PHE A 72 17.54 -8.16 9.09
N GLY A 73 18.18 -9.27 9.46
CA GLY A 73 19.30 -9.19 10.36
C GLY A 73 19.69 -10.54 10.95
N LYS A 74 20.63 -10.49 11.89
CA LYS A 74 21.09 -11.66 12.65
C LYS A 74 20.39 -11.71 14.00
N GLY A 75 19.77 -12.84 14.33
CA GLY A 75 19.10 -13.05 15.62
C GLY A 75 17.62 -12.67 15.68
N PHE A 76 16.98 -12.37 14.53
CA PHE A 76 15.56 -11.95 14.46
C PHE A 76 14.57 -13.07 14.25
N THR A 77 14.96 -14.09 13.50
CA THR A 77 14.09 -15.19 13.14
C THR A 77 14.85 -16.49 13.08
N THR A 78 14.17 -17.57 13.35
CA THR A 78 14.67 -18.95 13.20
C THR A 78 14.30 -19.54 11.84
N THR A 79 13.58 -18.77 11.01
CA THR A 79 13.13 -19.20 9.69
C THR A 79 14.31 -19.24 8.74
N ALA A 80 14.35 -20.23 7.86
CA ALA A 80 15.46 -20.43 6.92
C ALA A 80 15.58 -19.24 5.94
N PRO A 81 16.79 -18.78 5.63
CA PRO A 81 17.00 -17.77 4.57
C PRO A 81 16.32 -18.16 3.26
N GLY A 82 15.72 -17.18 2.58
CA GLY A 82 15.04 -17.39 1.31
C GLY A 82 13.67 -18.06 1.40
N SER A 83 13.12 -18.27 2.59
CA SER A 83 11.86 -19.00 2.78
C SER A 83 10.61 -18.13 2.65
N VAL A 84 10.74 -16.81 2.62
CA VAL A 84 9.59 -15.93 2.44
C VAL A 84 9.12 -15.93 1.00
N GLN A 85 7.84 -16.23 0.81
CA GLN A 85 7.20 -16.35 -0.49
C GLN A 85 5.91 -15.52 -0.52
N GLY A 86 5.61 -14.94 -1.69
CA GLY A 86 4.32 -14.27 -1.91
C GLY A 86 4.20 -12.90 -1.26
N THR A 87 5.30 -12.18 -1.07
CA THR A 87 5.26 -10.76 -0.67
C THR A 87 4.96 -9.91 -1.89
N PHE A 88 3.98 -9.02 -1.77
CA PHE A 88 3.52 -8.18 -2.88
C PHE A 88 4.06 -6.77 -2.77
N LEU A 89 4.50 -6.25 -3.92
CA LEU A 89 4.76 -4.83 -4.16
C LEU A 89 3.74 -4.34 -5.20
N VAL A 90 3.00 -3.31 -4.86
CA VAL A 90 2.03 -2.72 -5.78
C VAL A 90 2.69 -1.64 -6.61
N VAL A 91 2.44 -1.66 -7.91
CA VAL A 91 2.97 -0.70 -8.89
C VAL A 91 1.83 -0.18 -9.77
N ASP A 92 1.96 1.04 -10.27
CA ASP A 92 0.93 1.65 -11.12
C ASP A 92 1.07 1.18 -12.59
N ASP A 93 2.33 0.91 -13.01
CA ASP A 93 2.69 0.40 -14.34
C ASP A 93 3.72 -0.74 -14.18
N ILE A 94 3.31 -1.94 -14.58
CA ILE A 94 4.10 -3.15 -14.39
C ILE A 94 5.33 -3.20 -15.32
N GLU A 95 5.22 -2.67 -16.53
CA GLU A 95 6.32 -2.69 -17.49
C GLU A 95 7.41 -1.68 -17.09
N VAL A 96 7.01 -0.49 -16.65
CA VAL A 96 7.93 0.53 -16.13
C VAL A 96 8.65 0.01 -14.89
N ALA A 97 7.93 -0.54 -13.93
CA ALA A 97 8.53 -1.08 -12.71
C ALA A 97 9.48 -2.25 -12.97
N ARG A 98 9.12 -3.14 -13.92
CA ARG A 98 9.99 -4.23 -14.38
C ARG A 98 11.27 -3.70 -15.00
N ALA A 99 11.16 -2.73 -15.92
CA ALA A 99 12.32 -2.16 -16.60
C ALA A 99 13.27 -1.46 -15.61
N GLU A 100 12.74 -0.77 -14.62
CA GLU A 100 13.52 -0.12 -13.56
C GLU A 100 14.33 -1.15 -12.75
N LEU A 101 13.69 -2.22 -12.26
CA LEU A 101 14.36 -3.28 -11.51
C LEU A 101 15.44 -3.98 -12.37
N MET A 102 15.17 -4.24 -13.64
CA MET A 102 16.16 -4.78 -14.56
C MET A 102 17.34 -3.82 -14.78
N GLY A 103 17.08 -2.51 -14.81
CA GLY A 103 18.11 -1.48 -14.85
C GLY A 103 19.04 -1.48 -13.63
N HIS A 104 18.53 -1.94 -12.49
CA HIS A 104 19.30 -2.19 -11.26
C HIS A 104 19.98 -3.58 -11.24
N GLY A 105 19.90 -4.35 -12.32
CA GLY A 105 20.55 -5.67 -12.45
C GLY A 105 19.76 -6.82 -11.81
N VAL A 106 18.48 -6.64 -11.52
CA VAL A 106 17.63 -7.70 -10.98
C VAL A 106 17.10 -8.58 -12.10
N ASP A 107 17.14 -9.88 -11.89
CA ASP A 107 16.46 -10.85 -12.76
C ASP A 107 14.96 -10.85 -12.45
N VAL A 108 14.18 -10.21 -13.32
CA VAL A 108 12.71 -10.08 -13.18
C VAL A 108 12.05 -10.90 -14.27
N SER A 109 11.08 -11.74 -13.89
CA SER A 109 10.30 -12.52 -14.85
C SER A 109 9.67 -11.64 -15.92
N GLU A 110 9.28 -12.23 -17.04
CA GLU A 110 8.34 -11.56 -17.94
C GLU A 110 7.03 -11.23 -17.22
N VAL A 111 6.33 -10.21 -17.71
CA VAL A 111 5.00 -9.89 -17.23
C VAL A 111 4.05 -11.03 -17.57
N PHE A 112 3.17 -11.37 -16.63
CA PHE A 112 2.19 -12.43 -16.80
C PHE A 112 0.87 -12.09 -16.11
N HIS A 113 -0.17 -12.79 -16.52
CA HIS A 113 -1.46 -12.84 -15.83
C HIS A 113 -1.87 -14.29 -15.59
N PHE A 114 -2.97 -14.51 -14.86
CA PHE A 114 -3.49 -15.87 -14.65
C PHE A 114 -4.71 -16.13 -15.51
N ALA A 115 -4.76 -17.30 -16.17
CA ALA A 115 -5.92 -17.72 -16.93
C ALA A 115 -7.15 -17.88 -16.01
N GLY A 116 -8.31 -17.41 -16.48
CA GLY A 116 -9.59 -17.67 -15.81
C GLY A 116 -9.89 -16.87 -14.56
N ASN A 117 -9.36 -15.66 -14.43
CA ASN A 117 -9.65 -14.73 -13.31
C ASN A 117 -9.27 -15.26 -11.90
N LEU A 118 -8.33 -16.18 -11.83
CA LEU A 118 -7.89 -16.76 -10.56
C LEU A 118 -6.57 -16.12 -10.14
N LEU A 119 -6.55 -15.51 -8.94
CA LEU A 119 -5.31 -15.12 -8.27
C LEU A 119 -4.64 -16.39 -7.71
N ARG A 120 -3.73 -16.98 -8.46
CA ARG A 120 -2.85 -18.05 -7.97
C ARG A 120 -1.46 -17.47 -7.79
N VAL A 121 -0.98 -17.48 -6.57
CA VAL A 121 0.35 -16.92 -6.23
C VAL A 121 1.45 -17.97 -6.07
N ALA A 122 1.09 -19.24 -5.94
CA ALA A 122 2.06 -20.31 -5.75
C ALA A 122 2.46 -20.99 -7.08
N GLY A 123 3.78 -21.00 -7.36
CA GLY A 123 4.34 -21.64 -8.53
C GLY A 123 4.06 -20.91 -9.85
N THR A 124 4.32 -21.59 -10.96
CA THR A 124 4.17 -21.03 -12.33
C THR A 124 2.93 -21.53 -13.05
N ASN A 125 2.16 -22.46 -12.46
CA ASN A 125 1.00 -23.05 -13.07
C ASN A 125 -0.11 -22.06 -13.33
N GLY A 126 -0.60 -21.99 -14.56
CA GLY A 126 -1.68 -21.09 -14.98
C GLY A 126 -1.23 -19.68 -15.30
N ARG A 127 0.09 -19.39 -15.29
CA ARG A 127 0.62 -18.13 -15.82
C ARG A 127 0.50 -18.11 -17.34
N VAL A 128 0.01 -16.98 -17.84
CA VAL A 128 -0.08 -16.67 -19.27
C VAL A 128 0.82 -15.47 -19.53
N PRO A 129 1.70 -15.49 -20.52
CA PRO A 129 2.58 -14.34 -20.84
C PRO A 129 1.77 -13.07 -21.16
N GLY A 130 2.33 -11.93 -20.79
CA GLY A 130 1.78 -10.61 -21.00
C GLY A 130 0.84 -10.14 -19.88
N PRO A 131 0.53 -8.82 -19.86
CA PRO A 131 -0.38 -8.24 -18.90
C PRO A 131 -1.82 -8.75 -19.10
N ASP A 132 -2.66 -8.46 -18.11
CA ASP A 132 -4.10 -8.76 -18.22
C ASP A 132 -4.70 -8.10 -19.47
N PRO A 133 -5.32 -8.88 -20.39
CA PRO A 133 -5.79 -8.34 -21.68
C PRO A 133 -6.92 -7.32 -21.53
N GLU A 134 -7.61 -7.28 -20.39
CA GLU A 134 -8.64 -6.29 -20.09
C GLU A 134 -8.04 -5.08 -19.32
N GLY A 135 -6.76 -5.09 -18.96
CA GLY A 135 -6.09 -4.00 -18.24
C GLY A 135 -6.62 -3.75 -16.83
N ARG A 136 -7.22 -4.78 -16.20
CA ARG A 136 -7.81 -4.67 -14.86
C ARG A 136 -6.72 -4.53 -13.78
N SER A 137 -7.02 -3.72 -12.77
CA SER A 137 -6.19 -3.66 -11.56
C SER A 137 -6.12 -5.01 -10.85
N TYR A 138 -4.97 -5.36 -10.29
CA TYR A 138 -4.70 -6.59 -9.55
C TYR A 138 -4.48 -7.86 -10.40
N PHE A 139 -4.48 -7.79 -11.73
CA PHE A 139 -4.43 -8.97 -12.59
C PHE A 139 -3.15 -9.13 -13.39
N SER A 140 -2.28 -8.11 -13.47
CA SER A 140 -0.96 -8.19 -14.11
C SER A 140 0.13 -8.32 -13.06
N PHE A 141 1.12 -9.20 -13.33
CA PHE A 141 2.17 -9.55 -12.37
C PHE A 141 3.54 -9.67 -13.04
N ALA A 142 4.60 -9.44 -12.27
CA ALA A 142 5.97 -9.89 -12.53
C ALA A 142 6.59 -10.34 -11.20
N SER A 143 7.62 -11.16 -11.23
CA SER A 143 8.24 -11.69 -10.02
C SER A 143 9.75 -11.60 -10.06
N PHE A 144 10.36 -11.37 -8.90
CA PHE A 144 11.80 -11.46 -8.70
C PHE A 144 12.11 -12.06 -7.33
N SER A 145 13.35 -12.39 -7.09
CA SER A 145 13.83 -12.87 -5.79
C SER A 145 15.03 -12.03 -5.33
N ASP A 146 15.17 -11.93 -4.01
CA ASP A 146 16.39 -11.40 -3.43
C ASP A 146 17.54 -12.44 -3.54
N PRO A 147 18.79 -12.10 -3.18
CA PRO A 147 19.94 -13.01 -3.28
C PRO A 147 19.84 -14.28 -2.42
N ASP A 148 18.94 -14.32 -1.44
CA ASP A 148 18.68 -15.49 -0.59
C ASP A 148 17.54 -16.36 -1.12
N GLY A 149 16.74 -15.85 -2.09
CA GLY A 149 15.59 -16.55 -2.65
C GLY A 149 14.25 -16.13 -2.04
N ASN A 150 14.19 -15.11 -1.19
CA ASN A 150 12.92 -14.54 -0.78
C ASN A 150 12.22 -13.93 -2.00
N SER A 151 10.97 -14.33 -2.26
CA SER A 151 10.27 -13.97 -3.48
C SER A 151 9.37 -12.76 -3.32
N TRP A 152 9.42 -11.91 -4.31
CA TRP A 152 8.62 -10.70 -4.45
C TRP A 152 7.75 -10.80 -5.70
N LEU A 153 6.52 -10.36 -5.57
CA LEU A 153 5.57 -10.29 -6.67
C LEU A 153 5.18 -8.83 -6.89
N LEU A 154 5.51 -8.29 -8.05
CA LEU A 154 4.95 -7.03 -8.52
C LEU A 154 3.51 -7.27 -8.93
N GLN A 155 2.61 -6.39 -8.55
CA GLN A 155 1.20 -6.43 -8.92
C GLN A 155 0.76 -5.05 -9.40
N GLU A 156 0.25 -4.98 -10.63
CA GLU A 156 -0.25 -3.72 -11.19
C GLU A 156 -1.60 -3.35 -10.59
N VAL A 157 -1.69 -2.12 -10.05
CA VAL A 157 -2.92 -1.59 -9.45
C VAL A 157 -3.13 -0.15 -9.89
N LYS A 158 -3.85 0.04 -10.98
CA LYS A 158 -4.22 1.36 -11.52
C LYS A 158 -5.30 2.05 -10.70
N THR A 159 -6.23 1.26 -10.19
CA THR A 159 -7.32 1.74 -9.32
C THR A 159 -7.39 0.84 -8.10
N ARG A 160 -7.22 1.40 -6.92
CA ARG A 160 -7.25 0.64 -5.67
C ARG A 160 -8.67 0.31 -5.24
N LEU A 161 -8.84 -0.85 -4.64
CA LEU A 161 -10.09 -1.20 -3.97
C LEU A 161 -10.34 -0.23 -2.80
N PRO A 162 -11.61 0.12 -2.52
CA PRO A 162 -11.97 0.97 -1.39
C PRO A 162 -11.38 0.49 -0.06
N GLY A 163 -10.92 1.43 0.78
CA GLY A 163 -10.34 1.14 2.08
C GLY A 163 -8.88 0.66 2.06
N ARG A 164 -8.25 0.57 0.91
CA ARG A 164 -6.83 0.23 0.79
C ARG A 164 -5.96 1.47 0.66
N GLY A 165 -5.44 1.94 1.77
CA GLY A 165 -4.38 2.94 1.94
C GLY A 165 -4.32 4.08 0.91
N PHE A 166 -4.29 5.28 1.40
CA PHE A 166 -4.19 6.48 0.59
C PHE A 166 -2.72 6.87 0.43
N ASN A 167 -2.20 6.74 -0.78
CA ASN A 167 -0.96 7.38 -1.21
C ASN A 167 -1.25 8.00 -2.57
N PRO A 168 -1.94 9.16 -2.60
CA PRO A 168 -2.37 9.77 -3.85
C PRO A 168 -1.19 10.38 -4.58
N ASP A 169 -1.15 10.22 -5.89
CA ASP A 169 -0.37 11.08 -6.75
C ASP A 169 -0.94 12.51 -6.76
N ILE A 170 -0.22 13.43 -7.39
CA ILE A 170 -0.63 14.83 -7.46
C ILE A 170 -2.00 14.99 -8.13
N ALA A 171 -2.29 14.21 -9.18
CA ALA A 171 -3.56 14.29 -9.90
C ALA A 171 -4.72 13.85 -9.02
N THR A 172 -4.62 12.69 -8.38
CA THR A 172 -5.62 12.15 -7.45
C THR A 172 -5.84 13.08 -6.26
N MET A 173 -4.77 13.64 -5.68
CA MET A 173 -4.89 14.61 -4.59
C MET A 173 -5.58 15.90 -5.07
N THR A 174 -5.28 16.36 -6.29
CA THR A 174 -5.91 17.55 -6.85
C THR A 174 -7.41 17.35 -7.05
N GLU A 175 -7.82 16.19 -7.55
CA GLU A 175 -9.24 15.85 -7.72
C GLU A 175 -9.95 15.76 -6.37
N LEU A 176 -9.33 15.13 -5.38
CA LEU A 176 -9.89 15.03 -4.03
C LEU A 176 -10.01 16.40 -3.37
N LEU A 177 -9.04 17.29 -3.55
CA LEU A 177 -9.13 18.66 -3.03
C LEU A 177 -10.25 19.45 -3.70
N ARG A 178 -10.48 19.31 -5.00
CA ARG A 178 -11.60 19.94 -5.72
C ARG A 178 -12.94 19.41 -5.23
N GLU A 179 -13.08 18.09 -5.09
CA GLU A 179 -14.29 17.47 -4.51
C GLU A 179 -14.54 18.00 -3.09
N THR A 180 -13.47 18.11 -2.29
CA THR A 180 -13.53 18.62 -0.91
C THR A 180 -13.99 20.06 -0.87
N GLU A 181 -13.47 20.93 -1.76
CA GLU A 181 -13.85 22.34 -1.87
C GLU A 181 -15.33 22.49 -2.23
N GLU A 182 -15.80 21.76 -3.23
CA GLU A 182 -17.20 21.78 -3.65
C GLU A 182 -18.15 21.39 -2.51
N ARG A 183 -17.82 20.30 -1.82
CA ARG A 183 -18.62 19.79 -0.68
C ARG A 183 -18.59 20.75 0.53
N HIS A 184 -17.42 21.31 0.82
CA HIS A 184 -17.27 22.32 1.88
C HIS A 184 -18.10 23.58 1.60
N GLY A 185 -18.11 24.08 0.37
CA GLY A 185 -18.92 25.22 -0.02
C GLY A 185 -20.43 24.99 0.20
N GLY A 186 -20.87 23.73 0.08
CA GLY A 186 -22.23 23.32 0.48
C GLY A 186 -22.48 23.43 1.99
N TYR A 187 -21.55 22.95 2.79
CA TYR A 187 -21.61 22.96 4.26
C TYR A 187 -21.48 24.38 4.82
N GLU A 188 -20.56 25.20 4.31
CA GLU A 188 -20.25 26.55 4.80
C GLU A 188 -21.46 27.50 4.77
N ARG A 189 -22.41 27.30 3.82
CA ARG A 189 -23.61 28.13 3.71
C ARG A 189 -24.53 28.06 4.94
N THR A 190 -24.50 26.97 5.69
CA THR A 190 -25.38 26.74 6.84
C THR A 190 -24.62 26.48 8.12
N ALA A 191 -23.30 26.31 8.03
CA ALA A 191 -22.46 25.94 9.16
C ALA A 191 -22.10 27.12 10.05
N PRO A 192 -21.86 26.87 11.34
CA PRO A 192 -21.26 27.86 12.22
C PRO A 192 -19.81 28.15 11.80
N LYS A 193 -19.32 29.34 12.16
CA LYS A 193 -17.96 29.77 11.85
C LYS A 193 -16.93 28.76 12.35
N HIS A 194 -16.07 28.29 11.46
CA HIS A 194 -15.01 27.32 11.72
C HIS A 194 -13.82 27.59 10.79
N HIS A 195 -12.67 26.93 11.03
CA HIS A 195 -11.56 26.99 10.09
C HIS A 195 -11.73 25.90 9.02
N TRP A 196 -11.62 26.26 7.76
CA TRP A 196 -11.81 25.33 6.62
C TRP A 196 -10.99 24.03 6.75
N SER A 197 -9.76 24.12 7.27
CA SER A 197 -8.86 22.97 7.39
C SER A 197 -9.37 21.87 8.30
N GLU A 198 -10.22 22.19 9.30
CA GLU A 198 -10.78 21.20 10.21
C GLU A 198 -11.80 20.31 9.50
N TRP A 199 -12.58 20.91 8.61
CA TRP A 199 -13.54 20.20 7.79
C TRP A 199 -12.84 19.42 6.68
N TYR A 200 -11.88 20.05 5.94
CA TYR A 200 -11.11 19.42 4.88
C TYR A 200 -10.36 18.17 5.36
N ALA A 201 -9.62 18.29 6.46
CA ALA A 201 -8.87 17.16 7.01
C ALA A 201 -9.79 15.96 7.34
N ALA A 202 -10.93 16.23 7.99
CA ALA A 202 -11.87 15.18 8.33
C ALA A 202 -12.55 14.56 7.11
N TYR A 203 -12.87 15.37 6.09
CA TYR A 203 -13.41 14.91 4.81
C TYR A 203 -12.42 14.01 4.09
N ILE A 204 -11.19 14.48 3.85
CA ILE A 204 -10.14 13.75 3.15
C ILE A 204 -9.86 12.42 3.85
N VAL A 205 -9.62 12.43 5.17
CA VAL A 205 -9.40 11.19 5.95
C VAL A 205 -10.59 10.23 5.85
N SER A 206 -11.81 10.74 5.79
CA SER A 206 -13.00 9.89 5.62
C SER A 206 -13.06 9.27 4.21
N ARG A 207 -12.71 10.03 3.17
CA ARG A 207 -12.60 9.53 1.80
C ARG A 207 -11.49 8.49 1.66
N GLU A 208 -10.34 8.72 2.30
CA GLU A 208 -9.24 7.74 2.38
C GLU A 208 -9.68 6.41 2.99
N ARG A 209 -10.56 6.45 3.96
CA ARG A 209 -11.16 5.28 4.60
C ARG A 209 -12.25 4.61 3.77
N GLY A 210 -12.46 5.06 2.52
CA GLY A 210 -13.44 4.49 1.59
C GLY A 210 -14.89 4.93 1.82
N ARG A 211 -15.15 5.97 2.61
CA ARG A 211 -16.50 6.52 2.77
C ARG A 211 -16.98 7.18 1.48
N THR A 212 -18.29 7.14 1.26
CA THR A 212 -18.91 7.90 0.18
C THR A 212 -18.71 9.40 0.38
N PRO A 213 -18.81 10.24 -0.65
CA PRO A 213 -18.74 11.69 -0.48
C PRO A 213 -19.73 12.24 0.54
N ASP A 214 -20.95 11.70 0.61
CA ASP A 214 -21.99 12.13 1.54
C ASP A 214 -21.67 11.72 2.98
N ASP A 215 -21.20 10.49 3.21
CA ASP A 215 -20.77 10.04 4.55
C ASP A 215 -19.51 10.80 5.03
N ALA A 216 -18.61 11.13 4.11
CA ALA A 216 -17.42 11.91 4.42
C ALA A 216 -17.79 13.34 4.82
N ALA A 217 -18.75 13.96 4.13
CA ALA A 217 -19.26 15.28 4.46
C ALA A 217 -19.95 15.30 5.83
N ALA A 218 -20.76 14.29 6.14
CA ALA A 218 -21.38 14.13 7.45
C ALA A 218 -20.34 13.96 8.57
N ALA A 219 -19.32 13.14 8.36
CA ALA A 219 -18.23 12.95 9.31
C ALA A 219 -17.40 14.23 9.54
N ALA A 220 -17.18 15.01 8.48
CA ALA A 220 -16.46 16.27 8.56
C ALA A 220 -17.27 17.33 9.37
N ALA A 221 -18.57 17.42 9.13
CA ALA A 221 -19.45 18.29 9.89
C ALA A 221 -19.42 17.96 11.39
N LEU A 222 -19.55 16.67 11.74
CA LEU A 222 -19.51 16.21 13.12
C LEU A 222 -18.14 16.49 13.79
N ASN A 223 -17.04 16.42 13.03
CA ASN A 223 -15.70 16.76 13.56
C ASN A 223 -15.61 18.25 13.95
N VAL A 224 -16.14 19.14 13.13
CA VAL A 224 -16.18 20.58 13.42
C VAL A 224 -17.00 20.88 14.67
N GLU A 225 -18.16 20.23 14.83
CA GLU A 225 -19.00 20.36 16.02
C GLU A 225 -18.28 19.93 17.30
N ARG A 226 -17.68 18.75 17.30
CA ARG A 226 -16.92 18.21 18.45
C ARG A 226 -15.77 19.12 18.88
N ARG A 227 -15.02 19.69 17.92
CA ARG A 227 -13.93 20.61 18.23
C ARG A 227 -14.41 21.91 18.87
N ARG A 228 -15.55 22.42 18.41
CA ARG A 228 -16.17 23.60 19.01
C ARG A 228 -16.62 23.37 20.44
N ASP A 229 -17.21 22.23 20.71
CA ASP A 229 -17.65 21.87 22.07
C ASP A 229 -16.45 21.72 23.01
N SER A 230 -15.35 21.13 22.54
CA SER A 230 -14.11 21.00 23.29
C SER A 230 -13.40 22.35 23.54
N ALA A 231 -13.64 23.37 22.72
CA ALA A 231 -13.06 24.71 22.89
C ALA A 231 -13.90 25.62 23.82
N ARG A 232 -15.08 25.18 24.24
CA ARG A 232 -16.01 25.92 25.12
C ARG A 232 -16.01 25.41 26.56
N GLY A 233 -15.44 24.26 26.84
CA GLY A 233 -15.28 23.67 28.17
C GLY A 233 -13.87 23.84 28.71
#